data_9d6a16947e18ccf2ec5e217486b1439b
#
_entry.id   9d6a16947e18ccf2ec5e217486b1439b
#
_cell.length_a   1.000
_cell.length_b   1.000
_cell.length_c   1.000
_cell.angle_alpha   90.00
_cell.angle_beta   90.00
_cell.angle_gamma   90.00
#
_symmetry.space_group_name_H-M   'P 1'
#
loop_
_entity.id
_entity.type
_entity.pdbx_description
1 polymer ?
#
loop_
_entity_poly.entity_id
_entity_poly.type
_entity_poly.pdbx_seq_one_letter_code
_entity_poly.pdbx_strand_id
1 'polypeptide(L)'
;MVEIATTTSNFKANKKMSIQVSLDGLSFCILDKERQEIEYLKSFDFEKQLDPIKVLSRIELIIEEESILQQPVQEASLFFTNKLFTLVPSDLFDEEQAVSFLKFNTKILKTDFIAHDEINNELVNV
;
A
#
# COMPACT_ATOMS: atom_id res chain seq x y z
N MET A 1 -2.19 3.83 8.06
CA MET A 1 -1.02 4.34 7.31
C MET A 1 -1.09 3.89 5.86
N VAL A 2 -0.68 4.72 4.95
CA VAL A 2 -0.59 4.40 3.52
C VAL A 2 0.86 4.53 3.07
N GLU A 3 1.40 3.48 2.51
CA GLU A 3 2.72 3.47 1.89
C GLU A 3 2.57 3.31 0.39
N ILE A 4 3.35 4.08 -0.37
CA ILE A 4 3.28 4.09 -1.83
C ILE A 4 4.64 3.74 -2.41
N ALA A 5 4.67 2.72 -3.28
CA ALA A 5 5.83 2.38 -4.08
C ALA A 5 5.45 2.45 -5.55
N THR A 6 6.22 3.17 -6.35
CA THR A 6 5.94 3.36 -7.78
C THR A 6 7.15 2.94 -8.61
N THR A 7 6.92 2.15 -9.64
CA THR A 7 7.93 1.73 -10.60
C THR A 7 7.51 2.16 -12.00
N THR A 8 8.44 2.76 -12.74
CA THR A 8 8.23 3.16 -14.12
C THR A 8 9.10 2.31 -15.04
N SER A 9 8.52 1.77 -16.11
CA SER A 9 9.23 0.97 -17.11
C SER A 9 9.26 1.68 -18.46
N ASN A 10 10.21 1.28 -19.33
CA ASN A 10 10.38 1.84 -20.67
C ASN A 10 9.49 1.13 -21.71
N PHE A 11 8.48 0.38 -21.31
CA PHE A 11 7.55 -0.26 -22.22
C PHE A 11 6.70 0.77 -22.97
N LYS A 12 6.39 0.46 -24.25
CA LYS A 12 5.58 1.34 -25.11
C LYS A 12 4.10 1.37 -24.72
N ALA A 13 3.64 0.46 -23.88
CA ALA A 13 2.26 0.45 -23.41
C ALA A 13 2.00 1.66 -22.51
N ASN A 14 1.02 2.47 -22.88
CA ASN A 14 0.67 3.67 -22.14
C ASN A 14 -0.39 3.37 -21.07
N LYS A 15 -0.06 2.43 -20.18
CA LYS A 15 -0.96 1.94 -19.13
C LYS A 15 -0.33 2.07 -17.76
N LYS A 16 -1.18 2.35 -16.78
CA LYS A 16 -0.80 2.41 -15.36
C LYS A 16 -1.55 1.33 -14.59
N MET A 17 -0.82 0.54 -13.82
CA MET A 17 -1.39 -0.40 -12.86
C MET A 17 -1.31 0.18 -11.46
N SER A 18 -2.39 0.08 -10.71
CA SER A 18 -2.42 0.44 -9.28
C SER A 18 -2.88 -0.77 -8.49
N ILE A 19 -2.15 -1.10 -7.45
CA ILE A 19 -2.45 -2.21 -6.54
C ILE A 19 -2.59 -1.64 -5.14
N GLN A 20 -3.73 -1.86 -4.52
CA GLN A 20 -3.96 -1.50 -3.12
C GLN A 20 -4.03 -2.77 -2.29
N VAL A 21 -3.21 -2.84 -1.25
CA VAL A 21 -3.05 -4.02 -0.41
C VAL A 21 -3.34 -3.68 1.05
N SER A 22 -4.10 -4.54 1.71
CA SER A 22 -4.30 -4.54 3.15
C SER A 22 -4.20 -5.98 3.66
N LEU A 23 -4.30 -6.18 4.97
CA LEU A 23 -4.26 -7.53 5.52
C LEU A 23 -5.56 -8.32 5.31
N ASP A 24 -6.64 -7.66 4.94
CA ASP A 24 -7.97 -8.27 4.73
C ASP A 24 -8.46 -8.24 3.28
N GLY A 25 -7.69 -7.68 2.36
CA GLY A 25 -8.08 -7.65 0.96
C GLY A 25 -7.07 -6.94 0.07
N LEU A 26 -7.31 -7.02 -1.23
CA LEU A 26 -6.54 -6.28 -2.20
C LEU A 26 -7.38 -5.92 -3.42
N SER A 27 -6.97 -4.88 -4.13
CA SER A 27 -7.61 -4.46 -5.36
C SER A 27 -6.58 -4.08 -6.42
N PHE A 28 -6.93 -4.35 -7.67
CA PHE A 28 -6.14 -4.00 -8.84
C PHE A 28 -6.92 -3.07 -9.74
N CYS A 29 -6.23 -2.10 -10.32
CA CYS A 29 -6.79 -1.20 -11.31
C CYS A 29 -5.79 -1.02 -12.45
N ILE A 30 -6.25 -1.12 -13.68
CA ILE A 30 -5.44 -0.80 -14.86
C ILE A 30 -6.11 0.34 -15.60
N LEU A 31 -5.37 1.42 -15.77
CA LEU A 31 -5.79 2.62 -16.47
C LEU A 31 -5.07 2.70 -17.82
N ASP A 32 -5.85 2.85 -18.89
CA ASP A 32 -5.33 3.23 -20.20
C ASP A 32 -5.21 4.76 -20.25
N LYS A 33 -3.97 5.25 -20.25
CA LYS A 33 -3.71 6.70 -20.17
C LYS A 33 -4.07 7.43 -21.46
N GLU A 34 -3.99 6.77 -22.62
CA GLU A 34 -4.35 7.38 -23.91
C GLU A 34 -5.84 7.62 -24.02
N ARG A 35 -6.63 6.61 -23.63
CA ARG A 35 -8.09 6.68 -23.66
C ARG A 35 -8.68 7.28 -22.41
N GLN A 36 -7.89 7.40 -21.34
CA GLN A 36 -8.34 7.81 -20.00
C GLN A 36 -9.51 6.94 -19.50
N GLU A 37 -9.41 5.64 -19.74
CA GLU A 37 -10.40 4.65 -19.36
C GLU A 37 -9.79 3.60 -18.45
N ILE A 38 -10.60 3.13 -17.51
CA ILE A 38 -10.25 2.00 -16.67
C ILE A 38 -10.55 0.72 -17.44
N GLU A 39 -9.51 -0.07 -17.76
CA GLU A 39 -9.65 -1.34 -18.46
C GLU A 39 -10.00 -2.48 -17.51
N TYR A 40 -9.54 -2.41 -16.26
CA TYR A 40 -9.69 -3.48 -15.30
C TYR A 40 -9.78 -2.88 -13.90
N LEU A 41 -10.76 -3.32 -13.15
CA LEU A 41 -10.90 -2.99 -11.74
C LEU A 41 -11.51 -4.18 -11.02
N LYS A 42 -10.77 -4.76 -10.09
CA LYS A 42 -11.24 -5.92 -9.34
C LYS A 42 -10.71 -5.89 -7.91
N SER A 43 -11.59 -6.21 -6.98
CA SER A 43 -11.27 -6.32 -5.56
C SER A 43 -11.41 -7.76 -5.10
N PHE A 44 -10.53 -8.16 -4.21
CA PHE A 44 -10.50 -9.49 -3.60
C PHE A 44 -10.58 -9.32 -2.09
N ASP A 45 -11.57 -9.95 -1.48
CA ASP A 45 -11.74 -9.97 -0.03
C ASP A 45 -11.20 -11.30 0.48
N PHE A 46 -10.37 -11.26 1.51
CA PHE A 46 -9.77 -12.47 2.09
C PHE A 46 -10.67 -13.12 3.15
N GLU A 47 -11.86 -12.58 3.38
CA GLU A 47 -12.83 -13.04 4.39
C GLU A 47 -12.32 -12.88 5.83
N LYS A 48 -11.01 -12.96 6.05
CA LYS A 48 -10.37 -12.74 7.34
C LYS A 48 -9.01 -12.04 7.15
N GLN A 49 -8.52 -11.43 8.20
CA GLN A 49 -7.20 -10.82 8.18
C GLN A 49 -6.11 -11.89 8.04
N LEU A 50 -5.20 -11.70 7.08
CA LEU A 50 -4.05 -12.57 6.84
C LEU A 50 -2.77 -11.94 7.37
N ASP A 51 -1.76 -12.76 7.66
CA ASP A 51 -0.42 -12.24 7.93
C ASP A 51 0.26 -11.77 6.62
N PRO A 52 1.30 -10.92 6.70
CA PRO A 52 1.93 -10.37 5.50
C PRO A 52 2.47 -11.40 4.50
N ILE A 53 2.96 -12.54 4.97
CA ILE A 53 3.47 -13.61 4.09
C ILE A 53 2.33 -14.23 3.29
N LYS A 54 1.19 -14.46 3.93
CA LYS A 54 0.00 -14.98 3.25
C LYS A 54 -0.58 -13.99 2.27
N VAL A 55 -0.53 -12.70 2.59
CA VAL A 55 -0.95 -11.64 1.66
C VAL A 55 -0.07 -11.67 0.41
N LEU A 56 1.24 -11.78 0.56
CA LEU A 56 2.16 -11.89 -0.58
C LEU A 56 1.85 -13.10 -1.45
N SER A 57 1.62 -14.26 -0.84
CA SER A 57 1.24 -15.47 -1.57
C SER A 57 -0.07 -15.30 -2.35
N ARG A 58 -1.04 -14.59 -1.80
CA ARG A 58 -2.30 -14.27 -2.48
C ARG A 58 -2.09 -13.35 -3.67
N ILE A 59 -1.24 -12.34 -3.53
CA ILE A 59 -0.91 -11.43 -4.63
C ILE A 59 -0.27 -12.20 -5.79
N GLU A 60 0.70 -13.05 -5.50
CA GLU A 60 1.37 -13.88 -6.50
C GLU A 60 0.39 -14.79 -7.23
N LEU A 61 -0.49 -15.46 -6.49
CA LEU A 61 -1.49 -16.35 -7.06
C LEU A 61 -2.47 -15.62 -7.98
N ILE A 62 -2.94 -14.45 -7.57
CA ILE A 62 -3.87 -13.64 -8.34
C ILE A 62 -3.22 -13.14 -9.64
N ILE A 63 -1.96 -12.70 -9.58
CA ILE A 63 -1.22 -12.29 -10.77
C ILE A 63 -1.05 -13.46 -11.75
N GLU A 64 -0.80 -14.66 -11.26
CA GLU A 64 -0.69 -15.86 -12.10
C GLU A 64 -2.03 -16.24 -12.74
N GLU A 65 -3.13 -16.13 -12.01
CA GLU A 65 -4.47 -16.52 -12.50
C GLU A 65 -5.09 -15.49 -13.45
N GLU A 66 -4.80 -14.21 -13.24
CA GLU A 66 -5.39 -13.11 -14.01
C GLU A 66 -4.41 -12.65 -15.09
N SER A 67 -4.56 -13.15 -16.31
CA SER A 67 -3.64 -12.84 -17.42
C SER A 67 -3.56 -11.35 -17.74
N ILE A 68 -4.62 -10.59 -17.49
CA ILE A 68 -4.62 -9.15 -17.72
C ILE A 68 -3.61 -8.42 -16.83
N LEU A 69 -3.28 -8.97 -15.66
CA LEU A 69 -2.29 -8.38 -14.74
C LEU A 69 -0.84 -8.65 -15.18
N GLN A 70 -0.64 -9.53 -16.16
CA GLN A 70 0.68 -9.87 -16.69
C GLN A 70 1.07 -9.02 -17.90
N GLN A 71 0.17 -8.17 -18.38
CA GLN A 71 0.48 -7.31 -19.54
C GLN A 71 1.52 -6.24 -19.18
N PRO A 72 2.32 -5.79 -20.17
CA PRO A 72 3.24 -4.69 -19.93
C PRO A 72 2.50 -3.42 -19.53
N VAL A 73 3.02 -2.74 -18.52
CA VAL A 73 2.52 -1.42 -18.11
C VAL A 73 3.68 -0.44 -18.05
N GLN A 74 3.39 0.82 -18.32
CA GLN A 74 4.39 1.88 -18.26
C GLN A 74 4.76 2.22 -16.84
N GLU A 75 3.79 2.15 -15.93
CA GLU A 75 3.94 2.53 -14.54
C GLU A 75 3.11 1.61 -13.65
N ALA A 76 3.66 1.23 -12.51
CA ALA A 76 2.93 0.48 -11.49
C ALA A 76 3.10 1.17 -10.15
N SER A 77 2.00 1.34 -9.43
CA SER A 77 1.98 1.87 -8.06
C SER A 77 1.42 0.84 -7.11
N LEU A 78 2.06 0.69 -5.98
CA LEU A 78 1.65 -0.22 -4.92
C LEU A 78 1.34 0.58 -3.66
N PHE A 79 0.12 0.44 -3.16
CA PHE A 79 -0.37 1.14 -1.97
C PHE A 79 -0.62 0.13 -0.87
N PHE A 80 0.03 0.32 0.27
CA PHE A 80 -0.24 -0.46 1.47
C PHE A 80 -1.06 0.37 2.44
N THR A 81 -2.17 -0.19 2.92
CA THR A 81 -3.00 0.43 3.94
C THR A 81 -3.07 -0.46 5.18
N ASN A 82 -2.97 0.16 6.34
CA ASN A 82 -3.14 -0.53 7.60
C ASN A 82 -3.65 0.45 8.67
N LYS A 83 -4.04 -0.10 9.83
CA LYS A 83 -4.51 0.68 10.97
C LYS A 83 -3.42 0.89 12.03
N LEU A 84 -2.19 0.51 11.73
CA LEU A 84 -1.07 0.55 12.67
C LEU A 84 -0.34 1.90 12.56
N PHE A 85 -1.05 2.97 12.89
CA PHE A 85 -0.49 4.31 12.81
C PHE A 85 -1.11 5.23 13.86
N THR A 86 -0.46 6.35 14.09
CA THR A 86 -1.00 7.47 14.87
C THR A 86 -0.53 8.79 14.27
N LEU A 87 -1.31 9.84 14.48
CA LEU A 87 -0.96 11.19 14.08
C LEU A 87 -0.52 11.97 15.32
N VAL A 88 0.62 12.65 15.19
CA VAL A 88 1.20 13.45 16.29
C VAL A 88 1.39 14.88 15.79
N PRO A 89 0.96 15.91 16.53
CA PRO A 89 1.30 17.28 16.18
C PRO A 89 2.82 17.46 16.08
N SER A 90 3.28 18.14 15.03
CA SER A 90 4.71 18.28 14.75
C SER A 90 5.49 18.85 15.92
N ASP A 91 4.90 19.81 16.64
CA ASP A 91 5.54 20.46 17.78
C ASP A 91 5.77 19.53 18.99
N LEU A 92 5.01 18.44 19.05
CA LEU A 92 5.09 17.45 20.13
C LEU A 92 5.85 16.19 19.73
N PHE A 93 6.18 16.05 18.44
CA PHE A 93 6.82 14.84 17.94
C PHE A 93 8.29 14.78 18.33
N ASP A 94 8.70 13.63 18.86
CA ASP A 94 10.08 13.29 19.16
C ASP A 94 10.35 11.90 18.59
N GLU A 95 11.29 11.81 17.64
CA GLU A 95 11.63 10.57 16.96
C GLU A 95 12.06 9.47 17.92
N GLU A 96 12.79 9.82 18.99
CA GLU A 96 13.23 8.85 19.99
C GLU A 96 12.05 8.23 20.76
N GLN A 97 10.90 8.88 20.75
CA GLN A 97 9.69 8.44 21.44
C GLN A 97 8.58 7.98 20.49
N ALA A 98 8.91 7.71 19.23
CA ALA A 98 7.92 7.28 18.22
C ALA A 98 7.12 6.06 18.68
N VAL A 99 7.79 5.08 19.26
CA VAL A 99 7.13 3.87 19.79
C VAL A 99 6.10 4.22 20.88
N SER A 100 6.42 5.17 21.75
CA SER A 100 5.52 5.59 22.83
C SER A 100 4.23 6.21 22.29
N PHE A 101 4.29 6.99 21.21
CA PHE A 101 3.11 7.55 20.57
C PHE A 101 2.21 6.45 19.97
N LEU A 102 2.81 5.42 19.36
CA LEU A 102 2.06 4.31 18.77
C LEU A 102 1.39 3.41 19.81
N LYS A 103 2.03 3.16 20.93
CA LYS A 103 1.52 2.25 21.99
C LYS A 103 0.14 2.60 22.51
N PHE A 104 -0.26 3.85 22.44
CA PHE A 104 -1.58 4.27 22.89
C PHE A 104 -2.71 3.74 22.00
N ASN A 105 -2.43 3.47 20.73
CA ASN A 105 -3.45 3.13 19.74
C ASN A 105 -3.25 1.77 19.08
N THR A 106 -2.05 1.21 19.14
CA THR A 106 -1.72 -0.02 18.43
C THR A 106 -0.87 -0.95 19.28
N LYS A 107 -0.97 -2.24 18.99
CA LYS A 107 -0.09 -3.25 19.56
C LYS A 107 1.17 -3.35 18.70
N ILE A 108 2.33 -3.18 19.34
CA ILE A 108 3.62 -3.21 18.67
C ILE A 108 4.34 -4.51 19.02
N LEU A 109 4.85 -5.20 18.02
CA LEU A 109 5.66 -6.39 18.17
C LEU A 109 7.15 -6.03 18.13
N LYS A 110 8.00 -6.85 18.74
CA LYS A 110 9.46 -6.60 18.76
C LYS A 110 10.09 -6.59 17.36
N THR A 111 9.44 -7.27 16.40
CA THR A 111 9.90 -7.35 15.02
C THR A 111 9.40 -6.22 14.13
N ASP A 112 8.56 -5.34 14.65
CA ASP A 112 8.00 -4.24 13.88
C ASP A 112 9.02 -3.13 13.65
N PHE A 113 9.04 -2.61 12.43
CA PHE A 113 9.78 -1.40 12.10
C PHE A 113 8.88 -0.19 12.33
N ILE A 114 9.40 0.79 13.05
CA ILE A 114 8.69 2.03 13.32
C ILE A 114 9.26 3.11 12.39
N ALA A 115 8.39 3.69 11.59
CA ALA A 115 8.73 4.77 10.69
C ALA A 115 7.83 5.98 10.97
N HIS A 116 8.20 7.12 10.44
CA HIS A 116 7.39 8.33 10.53
C HIS A 116 7.54 9.17 9.27
N ASP A 117 6.51 9.94 8.94
CA ASP A 117 6.50 10.87 7.81
C ASP A 117 5.82 12.18 8.23
N GLU A 118 6.37 13.29 7.83
CA GLU A 118 5.67 14.58 7.94
C GLU A 118 4.61 14.67 6.84
N ILE A 119 3.35 14.86 7.25
CA ILE A 119 2.25 15.03 6.29
C ILE A 119 2.23 16.46 5.76
N ASN A 120 2.45 17.41 6.65
CA ASN A 120 2.60 18.83 6.36
C ASN A 120 3.36 19.46 7.52
N ASN A 121 3.40 20.77 7.63
CA ASN A 121 4.11 21.42 8.75
C ASN A 121 3.42 21.26 10.12
N GLU A 122 2.27 20.60 10.18
CA GLU A 122 1.46 20.50 11.38
C GLU A 122 1.38 19.09 11.97
N LEU A 123 1.45 18.06 11.14
CA LEU A 123 1.23 16.67 11.57
C LEU A 123 2.36 15.74 11.11
N VAL A 124 2.68 14.79 11.99
CA VAL A 124 3.58 13.67 11.72
C VAL A 124 2.77 12.38 11.80
N ASN A 125 2.87 11.55 10.77
CA ASN A 125 2.31 10.20 10.75
C ASN A 125 3.39 9.22 11.24
N VAL A 126 3.07 8.46 12.25
CA VAL A 126 4.02 7.51 12.87
C VAL A 126 3.59 6.08 12.63
#